data_1d81f6de9cece99c01b61cac48c26ce3
#
_entry.id   1d81f6de9cece99c01b61cac48c26ce3
#
_cell.length_a   1.000
_cell.length_b   1.000
_cell.length_c   1.000
_cell.angle_alpha   90.00
_cell.angle_beta   90.00
_cell.angle_gamma   90.00
#
_symmetry.space_group_name_H-M   'P 1'
#
loop_
_entity.id
_entity.type
_entity.pdbx_description
1 polymer ?
#
loop_
_entity_poly.entity_id
_entity_poly.type
_entity_poly.pdbx_seq_one_letter_code
_entity_poly.pdbx_strand_id
1 'polypeptide(L)'
;VAASDLDTRLVMRPLRNTERVLTNAAVERLLEKEKALGADLKFEDIVDEVAGVYPKIMCEGRMDAGAWSCGMVAGLINDVPTCKELIDRIMAEAETIISERLSGFLRAA
;
A
#
# COMPACT_ATOMS: atom_id res chain seq x y z
N VAL A 1 -10.88 -3.10 3.26
CA VAL A 1 -11.31 -4.25 4.09
C VAL A 1 -11.32 -5.56 3.30
N ALA A 2 -11.58 -5.54 2.00
CA ALA A 2 -11.62 -6.76 1.18
C ALA A 2 -10.25 -7.16 0.58
N ALA A 3 -9.24 -6.31 0.65
CA ALA A 3 -7.93 -6.56 0.06
C ALA A 3 -7.07 -7.45 0.98
N SER A 4 -6.25 -8.31 0.37
CA SER A 4 -5.22 -9.09 1.02
C SER A 4 -3.82 -8.55 0.68
N ASP A 5 -2.78 -9.08 1.32
CA ASP A 5 -1.39 -8.80 0.97
C ASP A 5 -1.02 -9.26 -0.45
N LEU A 6 -1.71 -10.30 -0.95
CA LEU A 6 -1.55 -10.82 -2.32
C LEU A 6 -2.13 -9.90 -3.40
N ASP A 7 -3.01 -8.97 -3.03
CA ASP A 7 -3.60 -7.99 -3.94
C ASP A 7 -2.69 -6.78 -4.19
N THR A 8 -1.43 -6.86 -3.78
CA THR A 8 -0.45 -5.79 -4.02
C THR A 8 0.61 -6.20 -5.04
N ARG A 9 1.13 -5.23 -5.80
CA ARG A 9 2.19 -5.41 -6.78
C ARG A 9 3.29 -4.36 -6.59
N LEU A 10 4.50 -4.71 -7.03
CA LEU A 10 5.61 -3.76 -7.13
C LEU A 10 5.69 -3.25 -8.56
N VAL A 11 5.69 -1.94 -8.73
CA VAL A 11 5.73 -1.25 -10.03
C VAL A 11 6.91 -0.26 -10.08
N MET A 12 7.19 0.29 -11.25
CA MET A 12 8.22 1.29 -11.54
C MET A 12 9.65 0.84 -11.22
N ARG A 13 9.91 -0.47 -11.24
CA ARG A 13 11.26 -1.03 -11.03
C ARG A 13 12.29 -0.54 -12.07
N PRO A 14 11.98 -0.52 -13.38
CA PRO A 14 12.91 -0.03 -14.40
C PRO A 14 13.30 1.42 -14.16
N LEU A 15 12.42 2.24 -13.62
CA LEU A 15 12.65 3.65 -13.31
C LEU A 15 13.44 3.87 -12.00
N ARG A 16 13.84 2.80 -11.29
CA ARG A 16 14.49 2.85 -9.97
C ARG A 16 13.68 3.62 -8.91
N ASN A 17 12.37 3.65 -9.09
CA ASN A 17 11.40 4.25 -8.19
C ASN A 17 10.32 3.22 -7.82
N THR A 18 10.76 2.10 -7.28
CA THR A 18 9.86 0.98 -6.96
C THR A 18 8.84 1.38 -5.93
N GLU A 19 7.58 1.20 -6.26
CA GLU A 19 6.44 1.43 -5.37
C GLU A 19 5.60 0.16 -5.24
N ARG A 20 5.00 -0.05 -4.06
CA ARG A 20 3.99 -1.09 -3.86
C ARG A 20 2.61 -0.45 -3.95
N VAL A 21 1.77 -1.01 -4.80
CA VAL A 21 0.44 -0.51 -5.14
C VAL A 21 -0.60 -1.60 -5.01
N LEU A 22 -1.87 -1.22 -4.82
CA LEU A 22 -2.99 -2.16 -4.92
C LEU A 22 -3.21 -2.54 -6.39
N THR A 23 -3.41 -3.83 -6.65
CA THR A 23 -3.70 -4.35 -7.99
C THR A 23 -5.05 -3.85 -8.47
N ASN A 24 -5.08 -3.25 -9.63
CA ASN A 24 -6.28 -2.82 -10.35
C ASN A 24 -6.00 -2.75 -11.85
N ALA A 25 -6.99 -2.41 -12.66
CA ALA A 25 -6.84 -2.39 -14.12
C ALA A 25 -5.76 -1.41 -14.63
N ALA A 26 -5.53 -0.28 -13.95
CA ALA A 26 -4.46 0.65 -14.31
C ALA A 26 -3.07 0.06 -14.00
N VAL A 27 -2.93 -0.64 -12.87
CA VAL A 27 -1.69 -1.31 -12.49
C VAL A 27 -1.35 -2.44 -13.46
N GLU A 28 -2.33 -3.20 -13.93
CA GLU A 28 -2.09 -4.24 -14.94
C GLU A 28 -1.57 -3.63 -16.27
N ARG A 29 -2.17 -2.53 -16.74
CA ARG A 29 -1.65 -1.81 -17.94
C ARG A 29 -0.23 -1.29 -17.73
N LEU A 30 0.07 -0.76 -16.53
CA LEU A 30 1.42 -0.30 -16.19
C LEU A 30 2.42 -1.44 -16.23
N LEU A 31 2.10 -2.60 -15.66
CA LEU A 31 2.96 -3.79 -15.67
C LEU A 31 3.17 -4.33 -17.09
N GLU A 32 2.17 -4.28 -17.96
CA GLU A 32 2.31 -4.62 -19.38
C GLU A 32 3.30 -3.69 -20.10
N LYS A 33 3.24 -2.38 -19.84
CA LYS A 33 4.20 -1.40 -20.37
C LYS A 33 5.62 -1.66 -19.85
N GLU A 34 5.78 -1.92 -18.55
CA GLU A 34 7.07 -2.30 -17.96
C GLU A 34 7.65 -3.55 -18.61
N LYS A 35 6.82 -4.56 -18.85
CA LYS A 35 7.23 -5.81 -19.50
C LYS A 35 7.64 -5.60 -20.96
N ALA A 36 6.93 -4.73 -21.69
CA ALA A 36 7.18 -4.47 -23.09
C ALA A 36 8.44 -3.62 -23.31
N LEU A 37 8.67 -2.60 -22.49
CA LEU A 37 9.74 -1.61 -22.66
C LEU A 37 11.00 -1.94 -21.83
N GLY A 38 10.86 -2.67 -20.74
CA GLY A 38 11.98 -3.06 -19.90
C GLY A 38 12.84 -1.87 -19.45
N ALA A 39 14.11 -1.88 -19.77
CA ALA A 39 15.07 -0.83 -19.40
C ALA A 39 14.84 0.51 -20.16
N ASP A 40 14.12 0.48 -21.28
CA ASP A 40 13.81 1.67 -22.10
C ASP A 40 12.57 2.42 -21.60
N LEU A 41 11.89 1.89 -20.59
CA LEU A 41 10.71 2.53 -19.98
C LEU A 41 11.07 3.93 -19.46
N LYS A 42 10.25 4.90 -19.80
CA LYS A 42 10.34 6.28 -19.30
C LYS A 42 9.09 6.65 -18.52
N PHE A 43 9.17 7.69 -17.71
CA PHE A 43 8.03 8.18 -16.92
C PHE A 43 6.86 8.61 -17.81
N GLU A 44 7.15 9.20 -18.96
CA GLU A 44 6.14 9.63 -19.93
C GLU A 44 5.26 8.49 -20.45
N ASP A 45 5.80 7.26 -20.49
CA ASP A 45 5.07 6.08 -20.96
C ASP A 45 3.98 5.64 -19.99
N ILE A 46 4.11 5.99 -18.70
CA ILE A 46 3.21 5.55 -17.62
C ILE A 46 2.50 6.69 -16.92
N VAL A 47 2.67 7.93 -17.39
CA VAL A 47 2.14 9.12 -16.73
C VAL A 47 0.63 9.05 -16.49
N ASP A 48 -0.12 8.47 -17.40
CA ASP A 48 -1.58 8.34 -17.31
C ASP A 48 -2.03 7.39 -16.18
N GLU A 49 -1.20 6.42 -15.82
CA GLU A 49 -1.47 5.47 -14.74
C GLU A 49 -1.02 5.97 -13.36
N VAL A 50 -0.15 7.00 -13.29
CA VAL A 50 0.45 7.42 -12.02
C VAL A 50 0.19 8.88 -11.67
N ALA A 51 0.06 9.79 -12.65
CA ALA A 51 -0.09 11.21 -12.38
C ALA A 51 -1.54 11.63 -12.14
N GLY A 52 -1.77 12.44 -11.10
CA GLY A 52 -3.09 13.03 -10.82
C GLY A 52 -4.17 12.02 -10.43
N VAL A 53 -3.80 10.82 -9.99
CA VAL A 53 -4.74 9.73 -9.70
C VAL A 53 -5.36 9.84 -8.30
N TYR A 54 -4.62 10.33 -7.30
CA TYR A 54 -5.06 10.37 -5.91
C TYR A 54 -6.38 11.14 -5.67
N PRO A 55 -6.62 12.34 -6.24
CA PRO A 55 -7.91 13.00 -6.09
C PRO A 55 -9.08 12.15 -6.59
N LYS A 56 -8.91 11.47 -7.72
CA LYS A 56 -9.94 10.59 -8.29
C LYS A 56 -10.25 9.40 -7.37
N ILE A 57 -9.23 8.85 -6.72
CA ILE A 57 -9.38 7.72 -5.80
C ILE A 57 -9.97 8.19 -4.46
N MET A 58 -9.36 9.21 -3.84
CA MET A 58 -9.70 9.61 -2.48
C MET A 58 -11.01 10.41 -2.38
N CYS A 59 -11.33 11.21 -3.40
CA CYS A 59 -12.51 12.06 -3.38
C CYS A 59 -13.69 11.49 -4.18
N GLU A 60 -13.40 10.77 -5.29
CA GLU A 60 -14.43 10.25 -6.19
C GLU A 60 -14.66 8.74 -6.03
N GLY A 61 -13.82 8.04 -5.25
CA GLY A 61 -13.89 6.59 -5.06
C GLY A 61 -13.57 5.76 -6.31
N ARG A 62 -12.90 6.34 -7.31
CA ARG A 62 -12.53 5.67 -8.57
C ARG A 62 -11.26 4.84 -8.39
N MET A 63 -11.41 3.66 -7.82
CA MET A 63 -10.28 2.79 -7.42
C MET A 63 -9.40 2.35 -8.60
N ASP A 64 -9.92 2.33 -9.83
CA ASP A 64 -9.21 1.97 -11.06
C ASP A 64 -8.61 3.17 -11.81
N ALA A 65 -8.65 4.37 -11.23
CA ALA A 65 -8.19 5.58 -11.89
C ALA A 65 -6.68 5.62 -12.13
N GLY A 66 -5.91 4.83 -11.41
CA GLY A 66 -4.47 4.74 -11.57
C GLY A 66 -3.82 3.88 -10.48
N ALA A 67 -2.49 3.84 -10.50
CA ALA A 67 -1.71 3.20 -9.45
C ALA A 67 -1.70 4.08 -8.19
N TRP A 68 -1.93 3.48 -7.03
CA TRP A 68 -1.88 4.16 -5.74
C TRP A 68 -1.26 3.28 -4.67
N SER A 69 -0.50 3.90 -3.79
CA SER A 69 0.30 3.23 -2.77
C SER A 69 -0.56 2.38 -1.85
N CYS A 70 -0.18 1.14 -1.66
CA CYS A 70 -0.84 0.23 -0.74
C CYS A 70 0.18 -0.76 -0.16
N GLY A 71 0.44 -0.66 1.15
CA GLY A 71 1.32 -1.60 1.84
C GLY A 71 0.72 -2.99 1.97
N MET A 72 1.56 -4.00 2.21
CA MET A 72 1.12 -5.37 2.51
C MET A 72 0.25 -5.46 3.76
N VAL A 73 0.35 -4.49 4.65
CA VAL A 73 -0.51 -4.35 5.83
C VAL A 73 -2.01 -4.27 5.50
N ALA A 74 -2.36 -3.99 4.24
CA ALA A 74 -3.75 -4.01 3.78
C ALA A 74 -4.47 -5.32 4.14
N GLY A 75 -3.77 -6.47 4.11
CA GLY A 75 -4.30 -7.76 4.51
C GLY A 75 -4.63 -7.88 6.00
N LEU A 76 -4.13 -6.98 6.85
CA LEU A 76 -4.41 -6.95 8.29
C LEU A 76 -5.51 -5.96 8.66
N ILE A 77 -6.01 -5.16 7.70
CA ILE A 77 -7.05 -4.15 7.93
C ILE A 77 -8.41 -4.79 7.69
N ASN A 78 -9.13 -5.09 8.76
CA ASN A 78 -10.39 -5.81 8.73
C ASN A 78 -11.62 -4.95 9.05
N ASP A 79 -11.41 -3.69 9.45
CA ASP A 79 -12.46 -2.73 9.82
C ASP A 79 -12.16 -1.31 9.35
N VAL A 80 -13.12 -0.43 9.52
CA VAL A 80 -12.99 1.01 9.24
C VAL A 80 -13.44 1.77 10.49
N PRO A 81 -12.56 1.88 11.51
CA PRO A 81 -12.88 2.56 12.76
C PRO A 81 -12.87 4.09 12.58
N THR A 82 -13.42 4.81 13.55
CA THR A 82 -13.16 6.25 13.66
C THR A 82 -11.67 6.52 13.95
N CYS A 83 -11.20 7.73 13.63
CA CYS A 83 -9.81 8.13 13.93
C CYS A 83 -9.48 7.97 15.42
N LYS A 84 -10.46 8.31 16.31
CA LYS A 84 -10.25 8.16 17.75
C LYS A 84 -10.04 6.69 18.14
N GLU A 85 -10.94 5.81 17.71
CA GLU A 85 -10.85 4.37 18.00
C GLU A 85 -9.55 3.75 17.47
N LEU A 86 -9.11 4.17 16.27
CA LEU A 86 -7.85 3.69 15.69
C LEU A 86 -6.65 4.11 16.55
N ILE A 87 -6.57 5.38 16.95
CA ILE A 87 -5.47 5.88 17.78
C ILE A 87 -5.50 5.24 19.16
N ASP A 88 -6.65 5.15 19.81
CA ASP A 88 -6.78 4.52 21.13
C ASP A 88 -6.32 3.04 21.08
N ARG A 89 -6.70 2.30 20.03
CA ARG A 89 -6.28 0.91 19.82
C ARG A 89 -4.77 0.78 19.63
N ILE A 90 -4.17 1.62 18.77
CA ILE A 90 -2.71 1.63 18.56
C ILE A 90 -1.96 1.86 19.85
N MET A 91 -2.41 2.82 20.67
CA MET A 91 -1.78 3.12 21.95
C MET A 91 -1.92 1.98 22.95
N ALA A 92 -3.11 1.40 23.09
CA ALA A 92 -3.35 0.27 23.99
C ALA A 92 -2.54 -0.97 23.60
N GLU A 93 -2.44 -1.28 22.30
CA GLU A 93 -1.61 -2.38 21.81
C GLU A 93 -0.12 -2.14 22.08
N ALA A 94 0.36 -0.91 21.88
CA ALA A 94 1.74 -0.54 22.18
C ALA A 94 2.07 -0.71 23.69
N GLU A 95 1.18 -0.25 24.56
CA GLU A 95 1.33 -0.43 26.02
C GLU A 95 1.35 -1.91 26.41
N THR A 96 0.49 -2.73 25.83
CA THR A 96 0.45 -4.18 26.05
C THR A 96 1.76 -4.84 25.61
N ILE A 97 2.27 -4.51 24.42
CA ILE A 97 3.54 -5.05 23.92
C ILE A 97 4.69 -4.68 24.85
N ILE A 98 4.75 -3.44 25.32
CA ILE A 98 5.82 -2.96 26.21
C ILE A 98 5.71 -3.64 27.60
N SER A 99 4.53 -3.65 28.19
CA SER A 99 4.35 -4.14 29.56
C SER A 99 4.41 -5.66 29.70
N GLU A 100 3.90 -6.39 28.71
CA GLU A 100 3.79 -7.85 28.77
C GLU A 100 4.90 -8.55 27.99
N ARG A 101 5.02 -8.23 26.69
CA ARG A 101 5.93 -8.95 25.80
C ARG A 101 7.39 -8.53 26.01
N LEU A 102 7.70 -7.22 25.99
CA LEU A 102 9.09 -6.76 26.14
C LEU A 102 9.60 -6.93 27.56
N SER A 103 8.78 -6.73 28.59
CA SER A 103 9.19 -6.97 29.98
C SER A 103 9.51 -8.44 30.25
N GLY A 104 8.94 -9.37 29.48
CA GLY A 104 9.28 -10.79 29.56
C GLY A 104 10.74 -11.11 29.25
N PHE A 105 11.36 -10.34 28.35
CA PHE A 105 12.78 -10.50 28.03
C PHE A 105 13.71 -10.03 29.16
N LEU A 106 13.26 -9.11 30.00
CA LEU A 106 14.04 -8.62 31.13
C LEU A 106 14.03 -9.59 32.34
N ARG A 107 13.02 -10.46 32.42
CA ARG A 107 12.89 -11.43 33.53
C ARG A 107 13.63 -12.74 33.28
N ALA A 108 14.11 -12.96 32.07
CA ALA A 108 14.82 -14.17 31.68
C ALA A 108 16.35 -14.07 31.88
N ALA A 109 16.85 -12.97 32.44
CA ALA A 109 18.22 -12.75 32.84
C ALA A 109 18.36 -12.85 34.39
#